data_e37906faa8b686a321a0914e733d0ede
#
_entry.id   e37906faa8b686a321a0914e733d0ede
#
_cell.length_a   1.000
_cell.length_b   1.000
_cell.length_c   1.000
_cell.angle_alpha   90.00
_cell.angle_beta   90.00
_cell.angle_gamma   90.00
#
_symmetry.space_group_name_H-M   'P 1'
#
loop_
_entity.id
_entity.type
_entity.pdbx_description
1 polymer ?
#
loop_
_entity_poly.entity_id
_entity_poly.type
_entity_poly.pdbx_seq_one_letter_code
_entity_poly.pdbx_strand_id
1 'polypeptide(L)'
;MSRGYTLEGQTPEERVRQIADTAESILKRPGYADKLYEYVSRGWISFSTPVWANFGLGRGFPISCFGSYIADDMSSIMYTHAENGMMSKYGGGTSGYFGALRARGAEIKNNGSSNGPVHFMQMFETLIHVVSQGKVRRGSFSPYLPLEHPDVMEFLDIGTEGNPIQNMTHAVTVGDEWMKSMVEGDQDKRKVWAKVIQRRGEIGYPYILFTDNANNNKPDVYKDKDMKIYASNLCSEIMLPSDENNSFVCCLSSMNLLHYDEWKDTDLVETMVALLDAVISDFCTRLETLRDSEKQSDKQAFQFMERTYNFAKNHRALGLGVLGWHSYLQSKRIALESEEATKMNVDIWKGLKEKGESASKDLAKEFGEPEVLKGYGRRNTTIFAIAPTTSSAFILGQVSQSIEPVWSNAYVKDVAKLKVTIKNTFLEEILVEKDKNTKEVWSSIRDHDGSVQHLDFLSDQEKKVFRTFPEMDQAIIIEQAAARQAYIDQGQSLNIMVPPGVSAKDINQLYLNAWKQGVKALYYQHSMNAAQALTRQKLTK
;
A
#
# COMPACT_ATOMS: atom_id res chain seq x y z
N MET A 1 2.76 -11.30 17.26
CA MET A 1 2.03 -10.45 18.22
C MET A 1 2.96 -9.70 19.17
N SER A 2 4.09 -10.27 19.60
CA SER A 2 5.08 -9.63 20.50
C SER A 2 5.76 -8.32 20.00
N ARG A 3 5.42 -7.84 18.81
CA ARG A 3 5.98 -6.60 18.23
C ARG A 3 5.13 -5.35 18.47
N GLY A 4 4.31 -5.31 19.52
CA GLY A 4 3.53 -4.13 19.90
C GLY A 4 2.11 -4.06 19.34
N TYR A 5 1.58 -5.13 18.76
CA TYR A 5 0.17 -5.23 18.33
C TYR A 5 -0.79 -5.38 19.53
N THR A 6 -0.33 -5.98 20.61
CA THR A 6 -1.05 -6.13 21.86
C THR A 6 -0.35 -5.36 22.97
N LEU A 7 -1.09 -5.04 24.04
CA LEU A 7 -0.50 -4.54 25.27
C LEU A 7 0.24 -5.67 26.00
N GLU A 8 1.12 -5.31 26.93
CA GLU A 8 1.83 -6.29 27.74
C GLU A 8 0.83 -7.15 28.53
N GLY A 9 0.95 -8.47 28.41
CA GLY A 9 0.03 -9.44 29.04
C GLY A 9 -1.31 -9.64 28.34
N GLN A 10 -1.61 -8.88 27.28
CA GLN A 10 -2.86 -8.99 26.54
C GLN A 10 -2.79 -10.09 25.47
N THR A 11 -3.79 -10.96 25.39
CA THR A 11 -3.89 -11.94 24.30
C THR A 11 -4.38 -11.31 23.00
N PRO A 12 -4.15 -11.94 21.84
CA PRO A 12 -4.70 -11.49 20.56
C PRO A 12 -6.24 -11.40 20.58
N GLU A 13 -6.90 -12.36 21.20
CA GLU A 13 -8.37 -12.42 21.33
C GLU A 13 -8.91 -11.26 22.15
N GLU A 14 -8.27 -10.95 23.28
CA GLU A 14 -8.61 -9.78 24.11
C GLU A 14 -8.41 -8.48 23.33
N ARG A 15 -7.36 -8.40 22.50
CA ARG A 15 -7.13 -7.22 21.67
C ARG A 15 -8.20 -7.06 20.58
N VAL A 16 -8.57 -8.13 19.91
CA VAL A 16 -9.67 -8.11 18.92
C VAL A 16 -10.96 -7.68 19.56
N ARG A 17 -11.28 -8.21 20.75
CA ARG A 17 -12.46 -7.80 21.51
C ARG A 17 -12.45 -6.32 21.84
N GLN A 18 -11.32 -5.79 22.29
CA GLN A 18 -11.16 -4.36 22.59
C GLN A 18 -11.37 -3.48 21.35
N ILE A 19 -10.82 -3.89 20.19
CA ILE A 19 -11.05 -3.19 18.91
C ILE A 19 -12.54 -3.20 18.56
N ALA A 20 -13.19 -4.36 18.67
CA ALA A 20 -14.61 -4.53 18.36
C ALA A 20 -15.51 -3.68 19.27
N ASP A 21 -15.27 -3.71 20.57
CA ASP A 21 -16.03 -2.93 21.55
C ASP A 21 -15.83 -1.41 21.34
N THR A 22 -14.63 -0.99 20.99
CA THR A 22 -14.35 0.42 20.65
C THR A 22 -15.15 0.86 19.43
N ALA A 23 -15.19 0.05 18.38
CA ALA A 23 -15.94 0.34 17.16
C ALA A 23 -17.46 0.40 17.45
N GLU A 24 -17.98 -0.56 18.21
CA GLU A 24 -19.39 -0.56 18.63
C GLU A 24 -19.76 0.71 19.40
N SER A 25 -18.90 1.12 20.33
CA SER A 25 -19.11 2.33 21.13
C SER A 25 -19.15 3.60 20.26
N ILE A 26 -18.24 3.71 19.29
CA ILE A 26 -18.18 4.87 18.38
C ILE A 26 -19.39 4.88 17.43
N LEU A 27 -19.74 3.72 16.87
CA LEU A 27 -20.83 3.57 15.91
C LEU A 27 -22.22 3.57 16.58
N LYS A 28 -22.28 3.34 17.89
CA LYS A 28 -23.54 3.20 18.65
C LYS A 28 -24.48 2.15 18.05
N ARG A 29 -23.90 1.03 17.59
CA ARG A 29 -24.61 -0.09 16.96
C ARG A 29 -24.53 -1.34 17.85
N PRO A 30 -25.52 -1.60 18.73
CA PRO A 30 -25.53 -2.81 19.57
C PRO A 30 -25.38 -4.10 18.73
N GLY A 31 -24.51 -5.01 19.17
CA GLY A 31 -24.23 -6.27 18.48
C GLY A 31 -23.14 -6.18 17.41
N TYR A 32 -22.66 -4.98 17.08
CA TYR A 32 -21.57 -4.81 16.10
C TYR A 32 -20.26 -5.48 16.56
N ALA A 33 -19.93 -5.37 17.84
CA ALA A 33 -18.71 -5.94 18.40
C ALA A 33 -18.66 -7.46 18.27
N ASP A 34 -19.76 -8.15 18.56
CA ASP A 34 -19.84 -9.60 18.45
C ASP A 34 -19.69 -10.06 16.99
N LYS A 35 -20.33 -9.35 16.06
CA LYS A 35 -20.22 -9.62 14.62
C LYS A 35 -18.78 -9.43 14.12
N LEU A 36 -18.15 -8.30 14.43
CA LEU A 36 -16.78 -8.05 14.02
C LEU A 36 -15.80 -9.07 14.60
N TYR A 37 -15.96 -9.40 15.88
CA TYR A 37 -15.16 -10.43 16.54
C TYR A 37 -15.30 -11.79 15.85
N GLU A 38 -16.53 -12.20 15.52
CA GLU A 38 -16.79 -13.43 14.78
C GLU A 38 -16.08 -13.45 13.42
N TYR A 39 -16.19 -12.38 12.64
CA TYR A 39 -15.58 -12.30 11.32
C TYR A 39 -14.04 -12.35 11.37
N VAL A 40 -13.44 -11.70 12.35
CA VAL A 40 -11.99 -11.80 12.59
C VAL A 40 -11.61 -13.22 13.01
N SER A 41 -12.39 -13.86 13.89
CA SER A 41 -12.14 -15.23 14.36
C SER A 41 -12.23 -16.27 13.25
N ARG A 42 -13.06 -16.02 12.23
CA ARG A 42 -13.14 -16.87 11.02
C ARG A 42 -11.97 -16.68 10.04
N GLY A 43 -11.06 -15.74 10.31
CA GLY A 43 -9.96 -15.42 9.42
C GLY A 43 -10.37 -14.62 8.16
N TRP A 44 -11.55 -13.99 8.17
CA TRP A 44 -12.06 -13.23 7.03
C TRP A 44 -11.45 -11.84 6.90
N ILE A 45 -10.88 -11.32 7.98
CA ILE A 45 -10.38 -9.95 8.10
C ILE A 45 -8.97 -9.96 8.70
N SER A 46 -8.12 -9.06 8.22
CA SER A 46 -6.94 -8.62 8.96
C SER A 46 -6.90 -7.11 9.04
N PHE A 47 -6.76 -6.59 10.26
CA PHE A 47 -6.57 -5.16 10.49
C PHE A 47 -5.18 -4.71 10.04
N SER A 48 -5.06 -3.45 9.62
CA SER A 48 -3.75 -2.83 9.44
C SER A 48 -2.99 -2.75 10.77
N THR A 49 -1.66 -2.70 10.70
CA THR A 49 -0.80 -2.58 11.89
C THR A 49 -1.22 -1.44 12.82
N PRO A 50 -1.53 -0.22 12.36
CA PRO A 50 -1.95 0.85 13.25
C PRO A 50 -3.29 0.61 13.95
N VAL A 51 -4.23 -0.08 13.31
CA VAL A 51 -5.49 -0.47 13.95
C VAL A 51 -5.21 -1.48 15.07
N TRP A 52 -4.42 -2.51 14.79
CA TRP A 52 -3.95 -3.46 15.80
C TRP A 52 -3.26 -2.78 16.99
N ALA A 53 -2.34 -1.87 16.70
CA ALA A 53 -1.47 -1.29 17.71
C ALA A 53 -2.12 -0.15 18.51
N ASN A 54 -3.02 0.62 17.92
CA ASN A 54 -3.40 1.92 18.46
C ASN A 54 -4.90 2.19 18.56
N PHE A 55 -5.76 1.52 17.78
CA PHE A 55 -7.20 1.81 17.79
C PHE A 55 -7.84 1.53 19.16
N GLY A 56 -8.54 2.52 19.70
CA GLY A 56 -9.14 2.45 21.03
C GLY A 56 -8.15 2.50 22.20
N LEU A 57 -6.86 2.74 21.94
CA LEU A 57 -5.82 2.88 22.97
C LEU A 57 -5.39 4.34 23.14
N GLY A 58 -4.89 4.70 24.32
CA GLY A 58 -4.34 6.02 24.60
C GLY A 58 -2.94 6.27 24.01
N ARG A 59 -2.51 5.50 23.02
CA ARG A 59 -1.18 5.60 22.40
C ARG A 59 -1.27 5.61 20.88
N GLY A 60 -0.39 6.33 20.21
CA GLY A 60 -0.30 6.36 18.75
C GLY A 60 -1.60 6.78 18.05
N PHE A 61 -1.62 6.70 16.74
CA PHE A 61 -2.82 6.87 15.92
C PHE A 61 -3.17 5.60 15.16
N PRO A 62 -4.47 5.30 14.96
CA PRO A 62 -4.89 4.11 14.23
C PRO A 62 -4.82 4.26 12.71
N ILE A 63 -4.05 5.22 12.20
CA ILE A 63 -3.94 5.60 10.80
C ILE A 63 -2.60 5.15 10.22
N SER A 64 -2.64 4.58 9.02
CA SER A 64 -1.46 4.02 8.34
C SER A 64 -0.71 5.05 7.52
N CYS A 65 -1.42 5.91 6.79
CA CYS A 65 -0.87 6.65 5.66
C CYS A 65 -1.20 8.13 5.74
N PHE A 66 -0.16 8.94 5.63
CA PHE A 66 -0.22 10.39 5.58
C PHE A 66 0.60 10.90 4.40
N GLY A 67 0.11 11.94 3.71
CA GLY A 67 0.84 12.57 2.64
C GLY A 67 0.66 14.07 2.62
N SER A 68 1.78 14.78 2.42
CA SER A 68 1.85 16.24 2.52
C SER A 68 2.23 16.89 1.20
N TYR A 69 1.63 18.02 0.90
CA TYR A 69 2.06 18.94 -0.15
C TYR A 69 3.01 19.98 0.45
N ILE A 70 4.11 20.27 -0.25
CA ILE A 70 5.11 21.24 0.20
C ILE A 70 5.14 22.39 -0.78
N ALA A 71 4.71 23.59 -0.35
CA ALA A 71 4.81 24.81 -1.14
C ALA A 71 6.26 25.32 -1.20
N ASP A 72 6.55 26.13 -2.22
CA ASP A 72 7.91 26.66 -2.48
C ASP A 72 8.27 27.83 -1.57
N ASP A 73 8.20 27.61 -0.27
CA ASP A 73 8.63 28.54 0.77
C ASP A 73 9.14 27.82 2.02
N MET A 74 10.00 28.50 2.78
CA MET A 74 10.63 27.92 3.97
C MET A 74 9.62 27.57 5.07
N SER A 75 8.55 28.34 5.22
CA SER A 75 7.53 28.09 6.24
C SER A 75 6.80 26.76 5.95
N SER A 76 6.45 26.52 4.69
CA SER A 76 5.82 25.26 4.25
C SER A 76 6.76 24.06 4.43
N ILE A 77 8.05 24.21 4.08
CA ILE A 77 9.05 23.15 4.27
C ILE A 77 9.18 22.80 5.76
N MET A 78 9.33 23.80 6.63
CA MET A 78 9.51 23.58 8.08
C MET A 78 8.23 23.06 8.72
N TYR A 79 7.06 23.56 8.34
CA TYR A 79 5.77 23.05 8.82
C TYR A 79 5.59 21.57 8.44
N THR A 80 5.85 21.22 7.18
CA THR A 80 5.73 19.82 6.70
C THR A 80 6.72 18.90 7.40
N HIS A 81 7.94 19.37 7.66
CA HIS A 81 8.93 18.63 8.43
C HIS A 81 8.41 18.33 9.86
N ALA A 82 7.87 19.33 10.55
CA ALA A 82 7.28 19.16 11.87
C ALA A 82 6.05 18.24 11.84
N GLU A 83 5.16 18.41 10.86
CA GLU A 83 3.99 17.54 10.64
C GLU A 83 4.41 16.06 10.51
N ASN A 84 5.39 15.77 9.65
CA ASN A 84 5.89 14.41 9.46
C ASN A 84 6.55 13.84 10.72
N GLY A 85 7.24 14.67 11.50
CA GLY A 85 7.77 14.28 12.80
C GLY A 85 6.69 13.86 13.78
N MET A 86 5.60 14.63 13.85
CA MET A 86 4.46 14.29 14.70
C MET A 86 3.76 13.01 14.24
N MET A 87 3.54 12.84 12.92
CA MET A 87 2.93 11.62 12.38
C MET A 87 3.81 10.39 12.66
N SER A 88 5.12 10.48 12.50
CA SER A 88 6.07 9.41 12.81
C SER A 88 6.06 9.05 14.30
N LYS A 89 5.99 10.04 15.18
CA LYS A 89 5.85 9.84 16.64
C LYS A 89 4.63 8.98 16.98
N TYR A 90 3.52 9.19 16.27
CA TYR A 90 2.27 8.46 16.49
C TYR A 90 2.11 7.19 15.63
N GLY A 91 3.15 6.80 14.88
CA GLY A 91 3.22 5.52 14.17
C GLY A 91 2.73 5.54 12.72
N GLY A 92 2.49 6.70 12.13
CA GLY A 92 2.11 6.87 10.74
C GLY A 92 3.29 6.68 9.77
N GLY A 93 3.02 6.08 8.60
CA GLY A 93 3.90 6.17 7.45
C GLY A 93 3.63 7.48 6.69
N THR A 94 4.68 8.17 6.27
CA THR A 94 4.59 9.51 5.70
C THR A 94 5.12 9.60 4.27
N SER A 95 4.63 10.56 3.51
CA SER A 95 5.12 10.91 2.18
C SER A 95 5.02 12.41 1.95
N GLY A 96 5.75 12.93 0.98
CA GLY A 96 5.72 14.34 0.65
C GLY A 96 5.93 14.60 -0.84
N TYR A 97 5.18 15.54 -1.38
CA TYR A 97 5.34 16.02 -2.75
C TYR A 97 6.25 17.24 -2.79
N PHE A 98 7.38 17.10 -3.48
CA PHE A 98 8.43 18.12 -3.59
C PHE A 98 8.41 18.86 -4.93
N GLY A 99 7.48 18.53 -5.81
CA GLY A 99 7.46 19.02 -7.18
C GLY A 99 7.19 20.52 -7.34
N ALA A 100 6.63 21.16 -6.31
CA ALA A 100 6.41 22.60 -6.30
C ALA A 100 7.67 23.41 -5.93
N LEU A 101 8.70 22.76 -5.34
CA LEU A 101 9.92 23.44 -4.91
C LEU A 101 10.77 23.81 -6.13
N ARG A 102 11.32 25.04 -6.12
CA ARG A 102 12.22 25.51 -7.17
C ARG A 102 13.49 24.68 -7.26
N ALA A 103 14.01 24.60 -8.48
CA ALA A 103 15.20 23.83 -8.78
C ALA A 103 16.48 24.38 -8.14
N ARG A 104 17.51 23.54 -8.05
CA ARG A 104 18.88 23.95 -7.71
C ARG A 104 19.34 25.06 -8.67
N GLY A 105 19.92 26.11 -8.11
CA GLY A 105 20.40 27.27 -8.87
C GLY A 105 19.32 28.32 -9.17
N ALA A 106 18.04 28.05 -8.89
CA ALA A 106 17.00 29.06 -9.04
C ALA A 106 17.21 30.22 -8.06
N GLU A 107 16.96 31.44 -8.52
CA GLU A 107 17.18 32.64 -7.74
C GLU A 107 16.24 32.71 -6.51
N ILE A 108 16.83 33.04 -5.37
CA ILE A 108 16.11 33.46 -4.17
C ILE A 108 16.22 34.96 -4.06
N LYS A 109 15.09 35.65 -4.18
CA LYS A 109 15.04 37.12 -4.20
C LYS A 109 15.95 37.74 -3.12
N ASN A 110 17.01 38.42 -3.54
CA ASN A 110 18.04 39.08 -2.69
C ASN A 110 18.83 38.15 -1.74
N ASN A 111 18.79 36.81 -1.92
CA ASN A 111 19.41 35.83 -1.01
C ASN A 111 20.24 34.75 -1.73
N GLY A 112 20.65 34.98 -2.99
CA GLY A 112 21.43 34.01 -3.74
C GLY A 112 20.57 32.98 -4.47
N SER A 113 20.94 31.70 -4.42
CA SER A 113 20.25 30.64 -5.18
C SER A 113 19.87 29.44 -4.30
N SER A 114 18.82 28.73 -4.73
CA SER A 114 18.32 27.53 -4.07
C SER A 114 19.27 26.33 -4.26
N ASN A 115 19.34 25.46 -3.26
CA ASN A 115 19.99 24.16 -3.36
C ASN A 115 19.07 23.06 -3.93
N GLY A 116 17.81 23.38 -4.22
CA GLY A 116 16.83 22.45 -4.79
C GLY A 116 16.16 21.51 -3.78
N PRO A 117 15.13 20.75 -4.23
CA PRO A 117 14.31 19.90 -3.34
C PRO A 117 15.09 18.73 -2.73
N VAL A 118 16.04 18.13 -3.45
CA VAL A 118 16.79 16.96 -2.96
C VAL A 118 17.60 17.30 -1.70
N HIS A 119 18.14 18.52 -1.64
CA HIS A 119 18.85 18.97 -0.45
C HIS A 119 17.95 19.02 0.80
N PHE A 120 16.72 19.50 0.65
CA PHE A 120 15.76 19.50 1.76
C PHE A 120 15.31 18.10 2.17
N MET A 121 15.30 17.13 1.27
CA MET A 121 14.95 15.73 1.57
C MET A 121 15.88 15.12 2.63
N GLN A 122 17.12 15.59 2.77
CA GLN A 122 18.04 15.14 3.82
C GLN A 122 17.50 15.40 5.23
N MET A 123 16.76 16.50 5.42
CA MET A 123 16.12 16.79 6.71
C MET A 123 15.06 15.74 7.06
N PHE A 124 14.31 15.28 6.06
CA PHE A 124 13.25 14.26 6.24
C PHE A 124 13.86 12.88 6.52
N GLU A 125 14.95 12.52 5.84
CA GLU A 125 15.66 11.27 6.14
C GLU A 125 16.16 11.24 7.58
N THR A 126 16.83 12.28 8.03
CA THR A 126 17.29 12.41 9.41
C THR A 126 16.14 12.33 10.40
N LEU A 127 15.03 13.01 10.11
CA LEU A 127 13.83 13.01 10.95
C LEU A 127 13.29 11.60 11.21
N ILE A 128 13.10 10.81 10.16
CA ILE A 128 12.52 9.47 10.30
C ILE A 128 13.46 8.45 10.98
N HIS A 129 14.77 8.71 10.98
CA HIS A 129 15.70 7.92 11.76
C HIS A 129 15.64 8.23 13.26
N VAL A 130 15.37 9.47 13.60
CA VAL A 130 15.33 9.96 14.99
C VAL A 130 13.96 9.79 15.61
N VAL A 131 12.88 10.06 14.86
CA VAL A 131 11.51 10.08 15.39
C VAL A 131 10.72 8.85 14.94
N SER A 132 10.21 8.10 15.92
CA SER A 132 9.40 6.90 15.68
C SER A 132 8.42 6.67 16.83
N GLN A 133 7.45 5.76 16.64
CA GLN A 133 6.59 5.29 17.74
C GLN A 133 7.36 4.24 18.58
N GLY A 134 8.44 4.63 19.20
CA GLY A 134 9.24 3.79 20.09
C GLY A 134 9.57 2.41 19.45
N LYS A 135 9.28 1.33 20.18
CA LYS A 135 9.50 -0.05 19.69
C LYS A 135 8.38 -0.58 18.78
N VAL A 136 7.26 0.16 18.65
CA VAL A 136 6.06 -0.31 17.94
C VAL A 136 6.22 -0.17 16.42
N ARG A 137 6.61 1.02 15.95
CA ARG A 137 6.76 1.29 14.53
C ARG A 137 7.86 2.33 14.27
N ARG A 138 8.79 1.99 13.37
CA ARG A 138 9.84 2.92 12.94
C ARG A 138 9.26 4.03 12.06
N GLY A 139 9.91 5.19 12.06
CA GLY A 139 9.61 6.27 11.12
C GLY A 139 9.91 5.84 9.69
N SER A 140 9.07 6.29 8.75
CA SER A 140 9.25 6.05 7.32
C SER A 140 8.70 7.22 6.52
N PHE A 141 9.40 7.55 5.44
CA PHE A 141 9.04 8.66 4.56
C PHE A 141 9.40 8.34 3.11
N SER A 142 8.54 8.75 2.18
CA SER A 142 8.78 8.61 0.74
C SER A 142 8.59 9.96 0.05
N PRO A 143 9.64 10.58 -0.51
CA PRO A 143 9.53 11.78 -1.32
C PRO A 143 9.08 11.46 -2.74
N TYR A 144 8.23 12.32 -3.30
CA TYR A 144 7.72 12.28 -4.67
C TYR A 144 8.22 13.49 -5.45
N LEU A 145 8.77 13.24 -6.64
CA LEU A 145 9.23 14.30 -7.55
C LEU A 145 8.77 14.01 -8.99
N PRO A 146 8.21 15.01 -9.71
CA PRO A 146 7.84 14.85 -11.12
C PRO A 146 9.06 14.62 -12.04
N LEU A 147 8.87 13.81 -13.08
CA LEU A 147 9.94 13.59 -14.09
C LEU A 147 10.29 14.85 -14.89
N GLU A 148 9.38 15.82 -14.98
CA GLU A 148 9.64 17.13 -15.58
C GLU A 148 10.44 18.09 -14.69
N HIS A 149 10.65 17.78 -13.40
CA HIS A 149 11.40 18.66 -12.52
C HIS A 149 12.88 18.72 -12.94
N PRO A 150 13.51 19.91 -13.00
CA PRO A 150 14.91 20.04 -13.44
C PRO A 150 15.92 19.22 -12.64
N ASP A 151 15.64 18.96 -11.35
CA ASP A 151 16.54 18.21 -10.45
C ASP A 151 16.24 16.70 -10.42
N VAL A 152 15.47 16.17 -11.37
CA VAL A 152 15.07 14.76 -11.36
C VAL A 152 16.25 13.80 -11.44
N MET A 153 17.31 14.14 -12.19
CA MET A 153 18.49 13.28 -12.29
C MET A 153 19.24 13.19 -10.97
N GLU A 154 19.38 14.29 -10.23
CA GLU A 154 19.92 14.29 -8.86
C GLU A 154 19.04 13.47 -7.91
N PHE A 155 17.72 13.57 -8.04
CA PHE A 155 16.77 12.79 -7.26
C PHE A 155 16.88 11.28 -7.52
N LEU A 156 17.11 10.88 -8.77
CA LEU A 156 17.28 9.47 -9.15
C LEU A 156 18.59 8.86 -8.64
N ASP A 157 19.55 9.67 -8.23
CA ASP A 157 20.81 9.22 -7.61
C ASP A 157 20.69 8.92 -6.10
N ILE A 158 19.56 9.15 -5.49
CA ILE A 158 19.29 8.75 -4.10
C ILE A 158 19.57 7.25 -3.93
N GLY A 159 20.30 6.89 -2.87
CA GLY A 159 20.69 5.51 -2.59
C GLY A 159 21.91 4.99 -3.38
N THR A 160 22.54 5.82 -4.20
CA THR A 160 23.83 5.47 -4.82
C THR A 160 24.98 5.63 -3.83
N GLU A 161 26.13 5.00 -4.10
CA GLU A 161 27.34 5.12 -3.28
C GLU A 161 27.77 6.59 -3.16
N GLY A 162 27.99 7.03 -1.93
CA GLY A 162 28.41 8.41 -1.62
C GLY A 162 27.26 9.44 -1.60
N ASN A 163 26.04 9.08 -1.92
CA ASN A 163 24.90 9.97 -1.80
C ASN A 163 24.55 10.16 -0.30
N PRO A 164 24.28 11.40 0.16
CA PRO A 164 23.92 11.64 1.57
C PRO A 164 22.59 10.98 1.98
N ILE A 165 21.71 10.65 1.01
CA ILE A 165 20.44 9.99 1.27
C ILE A 165 20.55 8.51 0.88
N GLN A 166 20.49 7.61 1.86
CA GLN A 166 20.75 6.17 1.66
C GLN A 166 19.54 5.26 1.98
N ASN A 167 18.68 5.65 2.94
CA ASN A 167 17.70 4.75 3.54
C ASN A 167 16.25 5.19 3.31
N MET A 168 16.01 5.96 2.26
CA MET A 168 14.70 6.50 1.95
C MET A 168 14.24 6.01 0.58
N THR A 169 13.15 5.27 0.53
CA THR A 169 12.49 4.95 -0.74
C THR A 169 11.90 6.22 -1.33
N HIS A 170 11.94 6.33 -2.64
CA HIS A 170 11.45 7.52 -3.33
C HIS A 170 10.59 7.13 -4.54
N ALA A 171 9.84 8.08 -5.05
CA ALA A 171 8.90 7.88 -6.15
C ALA A 171 8.97 9.02 -7.15
N VAL A 172 8.75 8.71 -8.42
CA VAL A 172 8.56 9.70 -9.47
C VAL A 172 7.10 9.79 -9.87
N THR A 173 6.68 10.97 -10.30
CA THR A 173 5.37 11.19 -10.88
C THR A 173 5.51 11.56 -12.35
N VAL A 174 4.56 11.15 -13.19
CA VAL A 174 4.60 11.40 -14.61
C VAL A 174 3.21 11.52 -15.21
N GLY A 175 3.03 12.54 -16.07
CA GLY A 175 1.79 12.78 -16.82
C GLY A 175 1.84 12.20 -18.23
N ASP A 176 0.67 12.15 -18.87
CA ASP A 176 0.49 11.60 -20.22
C ASP A 176 1.29 12.37 -21.28
N GLU A 177 1.32 13.70 -21.19
CA GLU A 177 2.04 14.54 -22.15
C GLU A 177 3.54 14.22 -22.16
N TRP A 178 4.14 14.11 -20.98
CA TRP A 178 5.54 13.73 -20.84
C TRP A 178 5.81 12.34 -21.40
N MET A 179 4.96 11.36 -21.07
CA MET A 179 5.09 9.99 -21.56
C MET A 179 4.97 9.91 -23.07
N LYS A 180 4.00 10.60 -23.67
CA LYS A 180 3.83 10.66 -25.12
C LYS A 180 5.06 11.25 -25.80
N SER A 181 5.55 12.38 -25.34
CA SER A 181 6.75 13.03 -25.87
C SER A 181 7.99 12.12 -25.78
N MET A 182 8.17 11.40 -24.67
CA MET A 182 9.24 10.43 -24.50
C MET A 182 9.12 9.28 -25.51
N VAL A 183 7.94 8.71 -25.71
CA VAL A 183 7.68 7.63 -26.66
C VAL A 183 7.93 8.11 -28.10
N GLU A 184 7.52 9.32 -28.45
CA GLU A 184 7.67 9.94 -29.77
C GLU A 184 9.12 10.30 -30.13
N GLY A 185 10.03 10.28 -29.16
CA GLY A 185 11.46 10.37 -29.47
C GLY A 185 12.24 11.48 -28.79
N ASP A 186 11.67 12.22 -27.85
CA ASP A 186 12.39 13.23 -27.08
C ASP A 186 13.58 12.58 -26.35
N GLN A 187 14.78 12.94 -26.75
CA GLN A 187 16.02 12.31 -26.30
C GLN A 187 16.34 12.59 -24.84
N ASP A 188 16.02 13.76 -24.33
CA ASP A 188 16.27 14.10 -22.93
C ASP A 188 15.31 13.35 -22.01
N LYS A 189 14.03 13.25 -22.38
CA LYS A 189 13.05 12.44 -21.65
C LYS A 189 13.40 10.95 -21.70
N ARG A 190 13.89 10.45 -22.82
CA ARG A 190 14.38 9.06 -22.93
C ARG A 190 15.55 8.77 -22.01
N LYS A 191 16.48 9.70 -21.82
CA LYS A 191 17.59 9.58 -20.86
C LYS A 191 17.07 9.47 -19.43
N VAL A 192 16.12 10.32 -19.06
CA VAL A 192 15.48 10.30 -17.74
C VAL A 192 14.75 8.97 -17.52
N TRP A 193 13.95 8.54 -18.48
CA TRP A 193 13.20 7.30 -18.42
C TRP A 193 14.11 6.06 -18.33
N ALA A 194 15.19 6.04 -19.09
CA ALA A 194 16.20 4.98 -19.02
C ALA A 194 16.84 4.91 -17.63
N LYS A 195 17.10 6.06 -17.00
CA LYS A 195 17.60 6.13 -15.62
C LYS A 195 16.59 5.57 -14.62
N VAL A 196 15.30 5.85 -14.77
CA VAL A 196 14.22 5.27 -13.94
C VAL A 196 14.24 3.74 -14.05
N ILE A 197 14.26 3.20 -15.27
CA ILE A 197 14.31 1.75 -15.51
C ILE A 197 15.58 1.14 -14.88
N GLN A 198 16.73 1.78 -15.07
CA GLN A 198 18.00 1.33 -14.47
C GLN A 198 17.91 1.26 -12.95
N ARG A 199 17.45 2.33 -12.30
CA ARG A 199 17.37 2.39 -10.83
C ARG A 199 16.39 1.36 -10.29
N ARG A 200 15.25 1.18 -10.94
CA ARG A 200 14.30 0.13 -10.56
C ARG A 200 14.90 -1.28 -10.67
N GLY A 201 15.75 -1.51 -11.67
CA GLY A 201 16.49 -2.77 -11.79
C GLY A 201 17.55 -2.96 -10.70
N GLU A 202 18.20 -1.89 -10.26
CA GLU A 202 19.28 -1.94 -9.25
C GLU A 202 18.75 -2.07 -7.82
N ILE A 203 17.73 -1.28 -7.44
CA ILE A 203 17.27 -1.15 -6.05
C ILE A 203 15.77 -1.40 -5.85
N GLY A 204 15.00 -1.65 -6.92
CA GLY A 204 13.57 -1.94 -6.86
C GLY A 204 12.67 -0.70 -6.91
N TYR A 205 13.19 0.48 -6.83
CA TYR A 205 12.49 1.78 -6.92
C TYR A 205 13.37 2.81 -7.65
N PRO A 206 12.91 3.99 -8.07
CA PRO A 206 11.72 4.72 -7.60
C PRO A 206 10.41 4.04 -7.97
N TYR A 207 9.38 4.25 -7.14
CA TYR A 207 8.01 3.94 -7.52
C TYR A 207 7.58 4.89 -8.64
N ILE A 208 6.58 4.50 -9.43
CA ILE A 208 6.08 5.32 -10.53
C ILE A 208 4.60 5.60 -10.28
N LEU A 209 4.22 6.87 -10.21
CA LEU A 209 2.83 7.32 -10.18
C LEU A 209 2.47 7.94 -11.52
N PHE A 210 1.52 7.35 -12.23
CA PHE A 210 0.94 7.90 -13.45
C PHE A 210 -0.16 8.89 -13.07
N THR A 211 0.17 10.17 -13.01
CA THR A 211 -0.70 11.20 -12.43
C THR A 211 -2.00 11.40 -13.18
N ASP A 212 -1.99 11.31 -14.51
CA ASP A 212 -3.21 11.44 -15.29
C ASP A 212 -4.13 10.22 -15.12
N ASN A 213 -3.58 9.01 -15.03
CA ASN A 213 -4.37 7.83 -14.69
C ASN A 213 -5.04 7.98 -13.30
N ALA A 214 -4.30 8.47 -12.32
CA ALA A 214 -4.82 8.72 -10.98
C ALA A 214 -5.92 9.80 -10.99
N ASN A 215 -5.69 10.92 -11.65
CA ASN A 215 -6.64 12.04 -11.69
C ASN A 215 -7.85 11.79 -12.60
N ASN A 216 -7.72 11.00 -13.66
CA ASN A 216 -8.82 10.64 -14.54
C ASN A 216 -9.81 9.64 -13.91
N ASN A 217 -9.32 8.80 -12.99
CA ASN A 217 -10.13 7.79 -12.29
C ASN A 217 -10.35 8.13 -10.80
N LYS A 218 -10.24 9.37 -10.40
CA LYS A 218 -10.56 9.80 -9.03
C LYS A 218 -12.07 9.94 -8.84
N PRO A 219 -12.56 9.95 -7.58
CA PRO A 219 -13.97 10.17 -7.28
C PRO A 219 -14.55 11.46 -7.89
N ASP A 220 -15.84 11.42 -8.20
CA ASP A 220 -16.61 12.54 -8.75
C ASP A 220 -16.41 13.86 -7.99
N VAL A 221 -16.49 13.83 -6.66
CA VAL A 221 -16.29 15.00 -5.80
C VAL A 221 -14.94 15.66 -6.03
N TYR A 222 -13.89 14.90 -6.29
CA TYR A 222 -12.55 15.43 -6.55
C TYR A 222 -12.43 16.02 -7.96
N LYS A 223 -13.19 15.47 -8.93
CA LYS A 223 -13.32 16.08 -10.26
C LYS A 223 -14.11 17.37 -10.22
N ASP A 224 -15.27 17.35 -9.59
CA ASP A 224 -16.18 18.49 -9.50
C ASP A 224 -15.58 19.69 -8.77
N LYS A 225 -14.72 19.44 -7.78
CA LYS A 225 -14.07 20.47 -6.97
C LYS A 225 -12.62 20.76 -7.39
N ASP A 226 -12.20 20.21 -8.52
CA ASP A 226 -10.83 20.36 -9.07
C ASP A 226 -9.72 20.06 -8.03
N MET A 227 -9.92 19.03 -7.23
CA MET A 227 -8.94 18.56 -6.24
C MET A 227 -7.95 17.63 -6.89
N LYS A 228 -6.67 17.99 -6.88
CA LYS A 228 -5.62 17.29 -7.62
C LYS A 228 -4.85 16.29 -6.75
N ILE A 229 -4.60 15.11 -7.31
CA ILE A 229 -3.70 14.10 -6.76
C ILE A 229 -2.30 14.38 -7.30
N TYR A 230 -1.37 14.76 -6.40
CA TYR A 230 0.03 15.06 -6.74
C TYR A 230 0.97 13.89 -6.46
N ALA A 231 0.71 13.17 -5.39
CA ALA A 231 1.55 12.09 -4.88
C ALA A 231 0.71 11.00 -4.23
N SER A 232 1.31 9.85 -4.00
CA SER A 232 0.73 8.77 -3.22
C SER A 232 1.40 8.68 -1.84
N ASN A 233 1.13 7.60 -1.13
CA ASN A 233 1.74 7.28 0.14
C ASN A 233 3.06 6.49 -0.02
N LEU A 234 3.58 5.99 1.09
CA LEU A 234 4.78 5.18 1.16
C LEU A 234 4.70 3.89 0.31
N CYS A 235 3.51 3.32 0.16
CA CYS A 235 3.27 2.03 -0.52
C CYS A 235 2.51 2.16 -1.86
N SER A 236 2.30 3.36 -2.35
CA SER A 236 1.75 3.70 -3.68
C SER A 236 0.28 3.32 -3.94
N GLU A 237 -0.50 2.94 -2.92
CA GLU A 237 -1.92 2.61 -3.09
C GLU A 237 -2.87 3.77 -2.79
N ILE A 238 -2.44 4.82 -2.11
CA ILE A 238 -3.30 5.93 -1.71
C ILE A 238 -3.31 7.00 -2.78
N MET A 239 -4.50 7.27 -3.32
CA MET A 239 -4.73 8.24 -4.39
C MET A 239 -5.70 9.30 -3.89
N LEU A 240 -5.18 10.26 -3.12
CA LEU A 240 -5.94 11.32 -2.48
C LEU A 240 -5.32 12.69 -2.80
N PRO A 241 -6.15 13.75 -2.91
CA PRO A 241 -5.65 15.09 -3.14
C PRO A 241 -4.94 15.64 -1.90
N SER A 242 -4.03 16.56 -2.12
CA SER A 242 -3.38 17.36 -1.09
C SER A 242 -3.14 18.77 -1.59
N ASP A 243 -3.04 19.73 -0.70
CA ASP A 243 -2.72 21.12 -0.96
C ASP A 243 -2.02 21.77 0.25
N GLU A 244 -1.82 23.07 0.21
CA GLU A 244 -1.17 23.79 1.30
C GLU A 244 -1.93 23.72 2.64
N ASN A 245 -3.24 23.44 2.61
CA ASN A 245 -4.11 23.41 3.78
C ASN A 245 -4.56 22.00 4.18
N ASN A 246 -4.29 20.99 3.34
CA ASN A 246 -4.75 19.64 3.52
C ASN A 246 -3.63 18.62 3.23
N SER A 247 -3.27 17.85 4.24
CA SER A 247 -2.45 16.65 4.10
C SER A 247 -3.36 15.43 4.13
N PHE A 248 -3.25 14.55 3.14
CA PHE A 248 -4.15 13.41 3.07
C PHE A 248 -3.92 12.39 4.19
N VAL A 249 -5.01 11.75 4.56
CA VAL A 249 -5.09 10.71 5.59
C VAL A 249 -5.91 9.56 5.06
N CYS A 250 -5.43 8.34 5.23
CA CYS A 250 -6.19 7.14 4.91
C CYS A 250 -5.97 6.05 5.96
N CYS A 251 -7.05 5.35 6.30
CA CYS A 251 -7.00 4.16 7.14
C CYS A 251 -7.25 2.90 6.31
N LEU A 252 -6.54 1.85 6.65
CA LEU A 252 -6.50 0.61 5.89
C LEU A 252 -6.90 -0.58 6.73
N SER A 253 -7.55 -1.55 6.10
CA SER A 253 -7.69 -2.94 6.54
C SER A 253 -8.01 -3.80 5.32
N SER A 254 -7.94 -5.12 5.47
CA SER A 254 -8.06 -6.02 4.33
C SER A 254 -8.98 -7.21 4.61
N MET A 255 -9.76 -7.58 3.61
CA MET A 255 -10.61 -8.77 3.60
C MET A 255 -9.84 -9.93 2.95
N ASN A 256 -10.00 -11.13 3.51
CA ASN A 256 -9.31 -12.33 3.04
C ASN A 256 -10.11 -13.02 1.93
N LEU A 257 -9.67 -12.89 0.69
CA LEU A 257 -10.31 -13.52 -0.46
C LEU A 257 -10.26 -15.05 -0.43
N LEU A 258 -9.34 -15.66 0.34
CA LEU A 258 -9.36 -17.12 0.51
C LEU A 258 -10.73 -17.61 0.97
N HIS A 259 -11.42 -16.84 1.80
CA HIS A 259 -12.76 -17.13 2.33
C HIS A 259 -13.87 -16.39 1.60
N TYR A 260 -13.62 -15.91 0.37
CA TYR A 260 -14.60 -15.11 -0.39
C TYR A 260 -15.96 -15.79 -0.53
N ASP A 261 -16.00 -17.07 -0.84
CA ASP A 261 -17.25 -17.81 -1.00
C ASP A 261 -18.05 -17.95 0.31
N GLU A 262 -17.39 -17.84 1.46
CA GLU A 262 -18.04 -17.88 2.77
C GLU A 262 -18.67 -16.53 3.12
N TRP A 263 -18.02 -15.42 2.76
CA TRP A 263 -18.44 -14.10 3.22
C TRP A 263 -19.09 -13.20 2.13
N LYS A 264 -19.00 -13.55 0.85
CA LYS A 264 -19.52 -12.71 -0.24
C LYS A 264 -21.01 -12.33 -0.12
N ASP A 265 -21.82 -13.21 0.47
CA ASP A 265 -23.26 -13.01 0.67
C ASP A 265 -23.60 -12.51 2.08
N THR A 266 -22.59 -12.16 2.88
CA THR A 266 -22.75 -11.56 4.22
C THR A 266 -22.62 -10.04 4.16
N ASP A 267 -22.74 -9.37 5.29
CA ASP A 267 -22.49 -7.93 5.43
C ASP A 267 -21.04 -7.60 5.81
N LEU A 268 -20.08 -8.44 5.44
CA LEU A 268 -18.67 -8.22 5.76
C LEU A 268 -18.15 -6.88 5.23
N VAL A 269 -18.42 -6.55 3.98
CA VAL A 269 -17.97 -5.30 3.35
C VAL A 269 -18.53 -4.10 4.11
N GLU A 270 -19.82 -4.10 4.38
CA GLU A 270 -20.52 -3.04 5.11
C GLU A 270 -19.97 -2.91 6.54
N THR A 271 -19.70 -4.02 7.21
CA THR A 271 -19.09 -4.06 8.55
C THR A 271 -17.70 -3.43 8.54
N MET A 272 -16.88 -3.71 7.50
CA MET A 272 -15.54 -3.16 7.38
C MET A 272 -15.54 -1.68 7.01
N VAL A 273 -16.43 -1.22 6.16
CA VAL A 273 -16.60 0.21 5.85
C VAL A 273 -16.97 0.98 7.12
N ALA A 274 -17.88 0.47 7.91
CA ALA A 274 -18.25 1.05 9.20
C ALA A 274 -17.08 1.08 10.20
N LEU A 275 -16.28 0.00 10.27
CA LEU A 275 -15.08 -0.03 11.11
C LEU A 275 -14.10 1.07 10.73
N LEU A 276 -13.78 1.20 9.45
CA LEU A 276 -12.81 2.21 9.00
C LEU A 276 -13.33 3.63 9.19
N ASP A 277 -14.63 3.86 9.05
CA ASP A 277 -15.23 5.15 9.40
C ASP A 277 -15.11 5.45 10.91
N ALA A 278 -15.29 4.44 11.77
CA ALA A 278 -15.06 4.55 13.21
C ALA A 278 -13.58 4.84 13.54
N VAL A 279 -12.64 4.27 12.79
CA VAL A 279 -11.20 4.55 12.93
C VAL A 279 -10.89 6.02 12.62
N ILE A 280 -11.49 6.59 11.58
CA ILE A 280 -11.36 8.03 11.27
C ILE A 280 -11.95 8.87 12.40
N SER A 281 -13.08 8.47 12.97
CA SER A 281 -13.71 9.17 14.10
C SER A 281 -12.80 9.17 15.34
N ASP A 282 -12.19 8.03 15.69
CA ASP A 282 -11.22 7.93 16.80
C ASP A 282 -10.02 8.86 16.56
N PHE A 283 -9.49 8.88 15.34
CA PHE A 283 -8.39 9.77 14.96
C PHE A 283 -8.76 11.25 15.15
N CYS A 284 -9.90 11.67 14.64
CA CYS A 284 -10.37 13.05 14.79
C CYS A 284 -10.58 13.42 16.27
N THR A 285 -11.20 12.55 17.05
CA THR A 285 -11.44 12.78 18.49
C THR A 285 -10.13 12.95 19.25
N ARG A 286 -9.10 12.17 18.95
CA ARG A 286 -7.78 12.32 19.59
C ARG A 286 -7.11 13.65 19.25
N LEU A 287 -7.22 14.12 18.02
CA LEU A 287 -6.71 15.43 17.63
C LEU A 287 -7.51 16.57 18.27
N GLU A 288 -8.82 16.43 18.39
CA GLU A 288 -9.68 17.38 19.11
C GLU A 288 -9.30 17.46 20.61
N THR A 289 -8.97 16.32 21.22
CA THR A 289 -8.47 16.28 22.59
C THR A 289 -7.17 17.09 22.76
N LEU A 290 -6.25 17.02 21.79
CA LEU A 290 -5.02 17.83 21.81
C LEU A 290 -5.33 19.32 21.59
N ARG A 291 -6.25 19.65 20.67
CA ARG A 291 -6.68 21.02 20.40
C ARG A 291 -7.26 21.70 21.64
N ASP A 292 -8.12 20.98 22.34
CA ASP A 292 -8.91 21.49 23.46
C ASP A 292 -8.20 21.31 24.83
N SER A 293 -7.00 20.74 24.84
CA SER A 293 -6.16 20.56 26.04
C SER A 293 -5.77 21.90 26.69
N GLU A 294 -5.65 21.92 27.99
CA GLU A 294 -5.10 23.08 28.71
C GLU A 294 -3.58 23.22 28.57
N LYS A 295 -2.88 22.13 28.17
CA LYS A 295 -1.44 22.10 28.01
C LYS A 295 -1.03 22.76 26.69
N GLN A 296 -0.14 23.75 26.77
CA GLN A 296 0.38 24.44 25.60
C GLN A 296 1.08 23.50 24.60
N SER A 297 1.80 22.49 25.10
CA SER A 297 2.47 21.49 24.25
C SER A 297 1.49 20.67 23.40
N ASP A 298 0.31 20.34 23.94
CA ASP A 298 -0.71 19.59 23.21
C ASP A 298 -1.32 20.45 22.10
N LYS A 299 -1.61 21.72 22.41
CA LYS A 299 -2.12 22.68 21.40
C LYS A 299 -1.12 22.89 20.26
N GLN A 300 0.18 22.99 20.58
CA GLN A 300 1.24 23.06 19.57
C GLN A 300 1.31 21.77 18.73
N ALA A 301 1.19 20.61 19.36
CA ALA A 301 1.14 19.35 18.64
C ALA A 301 -0.04 19.31 17.65
N PHE A 302 -1.21 19.75 18.06
CA PHE A 302 -2.37 19.89 17.17
C PHE A 302 -2.08 20.82 15.99
N GLN A 303 -1.48 21.99 16.23
CA GLN A 303 -1.14 22.94 15.16
C GLN A 303 -0.28 22.31 14.06
N PHE A 304 0.67 21.45 14.41
CA PHE A 304 1.48 20.71 13.43
C PHE A 304 0.71 19.59 12.71
N MET A 305 -0.50 19.24 13.17
CA MET A 305 -1.35 18.17 12.60
C MET A 305 -2.69 18.70 12.08
N GLU A 306 -2.85 20.01 12.03
CA GLU A 306 -4.13 20.64 11.65
C GLU A 306 -4.54 20.31 10.21
N ARG A 307 -3.61 20.30 9.26
CA ARG A 307 -3.89 19.92 7.87
C ARG A 307 -4.40 18.48 7.75
N THR A 308 -3.82 17.58 8.53
CA THR A 308 -4.21 16.16 8.62
C THR A 308 -5.60 16.01 9.22
N TYR A 309 -5.88 16.76 10.29
CA TYR A 309 -7.20 16.78 10.93
C TYR A 309 -8.29 17.29 9.99
N ASN A 310 -8.02 18.40 9.31
CA ASN A 310 -8.97 18.99 8.36
C ASN A 310 -9.31 18.01 7.24
N PHE A 311 -8.30 17.34 6.68
CA PHE A 311 -8.54 16.33 5.65
C PHE A 311 -9.36 15.16 6.20
N ALA A 312 -8.95 14.56 7.30
CA ALA A 312 -9.63 13.41 7.89
C ALA A 312 -11.10 13.70 8.17
N LYS A 313 -11.39 14.83 8.80
CA LYS A 313 -12.76 15.25 9.16
C LYS A 313 -13.63 15.55 7.95
N ASN A 314 -13.08 16.23 6.96
CA ASN A 314 -13.82 16.74 5.82
C ASN A 314 -13.97 15.75 4.67
N HIS A 315 -13.07 14.78 4.54
CA HIS A 315 -13.08 13.76 3.47
C HIS A 315 -13.51 12.38 3.94
N ARG A 316 -13.13 11.97 5.13
CA ARG A 316 -13.36 10.62 5.69
C ARG A 316 -12.97 9.51 4.70
N ALA A 317 -11.80 9.64 4.09
CA ALA A 317 -11.30 8.72 3.08
C ALA A 317 -10.90 7.37 3.70
N LEU A 318 -11.34 6.29 3.08
CA LEU A 318 -11.08 4.91 3.48
C LEU A 318 -10.26 4.18 2.43
N GLY A 319 -9.52 3.16 2.87
CA GLY A 319 -8.74 2.27 2.01
C GLY A 319 -8.96 0.80 2.39
N LEU A 320 -10.17 0.29 2.18
CA LEU A 320 -10.47 -1.12 2.35
C LEU A 320 -9.89 -1.91 1.18
N GLY A 321 -9.09 -2.91 1.46
CA GLY A 321 -8.45 -3.74 0.46
C GLY A 321 -8.71 -5.23 0.65
N VAL A 322 -7.94 -6.03 -0.05
CA VAL A 322 -8.01 -7.49 -0.02
C VAL A 322 -6.61 -8.09 0.09
N LEU A 323 -6.56 -9.34 0.51
CA LEU A 323 -5.41 -10.23 0.39
C LEU A 323 -5.90 -11.63 0.05
N GLY A 324 -4.98 -12.54 -0.27
CA GLY A 324 -5.31 -13.93 -0.50
C GLY A 324 -5.87 -14.24 -1.89
N TRP A 325 -5.69 -13.37 -2.87
CA TRP A 325 -6.18 -13.59 -4.24
C TRP A 325 -5.65 -14.89 -4.85
N HIS A 326 -4.33 -15.08 -4.87
CA HIS A 326 -3.74 -16.28 -5.44
C HIS A 326 -4.09 -17.54 -4.63
N SER A 327 -4.10 -17.45 -3.29
CA SER A 327 -4.53 -18.56 -2.42
C SER A 327 -5.97 -18.98 -2.70
N TYR A 328 -6.88 -18.04 -2.93
CA TYR A 328 -8.26 -18.33 -3.31
C TYR A 328 -8.34 -19.10 -4.62
N LEU A 329 -7.60 -18.65 -5.65
CA LEU A 329 -7.55 -19.36 -6.94
C LEU A 329 -6.95 -20.77 -6.78
N GLN A 330 -5.87 -20.92 -6.03
CA GLN A 330 -5.25 -22.20 -5.77
C GLN A 330 -6.17 -23.16 -5.03
N SER A 331 -6.96 -22.68 -4.07
CA SER A 331 -7.96 -23.48 -3.36
C SER A 331 -9.03 -24.06 -4.28
N LYS A 332 -9.27 -23.38 -5.40
CA LYS A 332 -10.21 -23.81 -6.47
C LYS A 332 -9.52 -24.52 -7.64
N ARG A 333 -8.22 -24.68 -7.57
CA ARG A 333 -7.39 -25.26 -8.65
C ARG A 333 -7.49 -24.48 -9.97
N ILE A 334 -7.61 -23.16 -9.87
CA ILE A 334 -7.67 -22.23 -11.00
C ILE A 334 -6.30 -21.56 -11.16
N ALA A 335 -5.77 -21.58 -12.38
CA ALA A 335 -4.53 -20.85 -12.68
C ALA A 335 -4.78 -19.35 -12.71
N LEU A 336 -3.93 -18.55 -12.07
CA LEU A 336 -4.06 -17.09 -12.01
C LEU A 336 -4.05 -16.46 -13.41
N GLU A 337 -3.29 -17.03 -14.34
CA GLU A 337 -3.17 -16.56 -15.72
C GLU A 337 -4.33 -17.00 -16.63
N SER A 338 -5.35 -17.67 -16.10
CA SER A 338 -6.50 -18.16 -16.89
C SER A 338 -7.55 -17.08 -17.16
N GLU A 339 -8.34 -17.28 -18.22
CA GLU A 339 -9.51 -16.44 -18.52
C GLU A 339 -10.56 -16.49 -17.39
N GLU A 340 -10.71 -17.64 -16.75
CA GLU A 340 -11.60 -17.81 -15.60
C GLU A 340 -11.17 -16.89 -14.43
N ALA A 341 -9.89 -16.88 -14.08
CA ALA A 341 -9.36 -15.98 -13.06
C ALA A 341 -9.55 -14.51 -13.41
N THR A 342 -9.34 -14.15 -14.68
CA THR A 342 -9.56 -12.77 -15.16
C THR A 342 -11.02 -12.35 -15.02
N LYS A 343 -11.96 -13.22 -15.33
CA LYS A 343 -13.39 -12.95 -15.13
C LYS A 343 -13.75 -12.85 -13.64
N MET A 344 -13.29 -13.78 -12.82
CA MET A 344 -13.52 -13.75 -11.37
C MET A 344 -12.99 -12.46 -10.74
N ASN A 345 -11.82 -11.98 -11.16
CA ASN A 345 -11.25 -10.72 -10.73
C ASN A 345 -12.22 -9.54 -10.92
N VAL A 346 -12.81 -9.41 -12.08
CA VAL A 346 -13.78 -8.33 -12.37
C VAL A 346 -15.08 -8.51 -11.58
N ASP A 347 -15.62 -9.73 -11.55
CA ASP A 347 -16.89 -10.03 -10.86
C ASP A 347 -16.79 -9.74 -9.35
N ILE A 348 -15.68 -10.13 -8.71
CA ILE A 348 -15.41 -9.86 -7.30
C ILE A 348 -15.40 -8.34 -7.03
N TRP A 349 -14.60 -7.60 -7.77
CA TRP A 349 -14.43 -6.17 -7.51
C TRP A 349 -15.67 -5.34 -7.86
N LYS A 350 -16.43 -5.75 -8.86
CA LYS A 350 -17.74 -5.15 -9.15
C LYS A 350 -18.69 -5.29 -7.96
N GLY A 351 -18.80 -6.49 -7.39
CA GLY A 351 -19.61 -6.74 -6.21
C GLY A 351 -19.15 -5.99 -4.98
N LEU A 352 -17.83 -5.92 -4.74
CA LEU A 352 -17.25 -5.16 -3.64
C LEU A 352 -17.59 -3.67 -3.75
N LYS A 353 -17.44 -3.08 -4.94
CA LYS A 353 -17.77 -1.67 -5.19
C LYS A 353 -19.24 -1.38 -4.86
N GLU A 354 -20.17 -2.18 -5.35
CA GLU A 354 -21.60 -2.01 -5.09
C GLU A 354 -21.92 -2.02 -3.59
N LYS A 355 -21.37 -2.97 -2.85
CA LYS A 355 -21.56 -3.08 -1.39
C LYS A 355 -20.90 -1.94 -0.63
N GLY A 356 -19.68 -1.54 -1.01
CA GLY A 356 -18.96 -0.44 -0.38
C GLY A 356 -19.67 0.90 -0.56
N GLU A 357 -20.14 1.20 -1.77
CA GLU A 357 -20.90 2.42 -2.05
C GLU A 357 -22.22 2.45 -1.27
N SER A 358 -22.94 1.33 -1.21
CA SER A 358 -24.16 1.21 -0.41
C SER A 358 -23.89 1.46 1.08
N ALA A 359 -22.82 0.86 1.61
CA ALA A 359 -22.43 1.05 3.01
C ALA A 359 -22.12 2.51 3.35
N SER A 360 -21.41 3.23 2.48
CA SER A 360 -21.10 4.64 2.68
C SER A 360 -22.33 5.54 2.61
N LYS A 361 -23.31 5.22 1.75
CA LYS A 361 -24.60 5.90 1.69
C LYS A 361 -25.39 5.70 2.97
N ASP A 362 -25.41 4.50 3.52
CA ASP A 362 -26.11 4.20 4.77
C ASP A 362 -25.45 4.90 5.98
N LEU A 363 -24.13 4.95 6.02
CA LEU A 363 -23.39 5.73 7.02
C LEU A 363 -23.70 7.23 6.94
N ALA A 364 -23.89 7.78 5.73
CA ALA A 364 -24.27 9.18 5.56
C ALA A 364 -25.69 9.47 6.09
N LYS A 365 -26.64 8.53 5.92
CA LYS A 365 -27.99 8.66 6.51
C LYS A 365 -27.96 8.65 8.03
N GLU A 366 -27.06 7.85 8.61
CA GLU A 366 -26.94 7.67 10.05
C GLU A 366 -26.14 8.78 10.74
N PHE A 367 -24.99 9.17 10.16
CA PHE A 367 -24.02 10.09 10.78
C PHE A 367 -23.83 11.41 10.02
N GLY A 368 -24.47 11.57 8.88
CA GLY A 368 -24.34 12.76 8.04
C GLY A 368 -23.19 12.70 7.04
N GLU A 369 -23.20 13.62 6.12
CA GLU A 369 -22.17 13.83 5.10
C GLU A 369 -21.05 14.72 5.66
N PRO A 370 -19.77 14.40 5.43
CA PRO A 370 -18.69 15.31 5.76
C PRO A 370 -18.70 16.53 4.82
N GLU A 371 -17.97 17.59 5.19
CA GLU A 371 -18.01 18.89 4.51
C GLU A 371 -17.82 18.81 2.99
N VAL A 372 -16.82 18.04 2.55
CA VAL A 372 -16.50 17.89 1.11
C VAL A 372 -17.61 17.16 0.35
N LEU A 373 -18.34 16.28 1.02
CA LEU A 373 -19.39 15.44 0.43
C LEU A 373 -20.81 15.95 0.63
N LYS A 374 -21.01 17.15 1.09
CA LYS A 374 -22.36 17.74 1.20
C LYS A 374 -23.08 17.72 -0.15
N GLY A 375 -24.22 17.04 -0.18
CA GLY A 375 -25.05 16.87 -1.39
C GLY A 375 -24.69 15.65 -2.25
N TYR A 376 -23.66 14.88 -1.89
CA TYR A 376 -23.27 13.65 -2.60
C TYR A 376 -23.94 12.37 -2.07
N GLY A 377 -24.59 12.44 -0.92
CA GLY A 377 -25.34 11.31 -0.35
C GLY A 377 -24.47 10.17 0.18
N ARG A 378 -23.20 10.41 0.47
CA ARG A 378 -22.28 9.43 1.04
C ARG A 378 -21.37 10.03 2.10
N ARG A 379 -20.79 9.17 2.96
CA ARG A 379 -19.97 9.58 4.09
C ARG A 379 -18.46 9.60 3.80
N ASN A 380 -18.01 8.82 2.82
CA ASN A 380 -16.59 8.61 2.55
C ASN A 380 -16.28 9.01 1.10
N THR A 381 -15.24 9.79 0.89
CA THR A 381 -14.81 10.20 -0.46
C THR A 381 -14.27 9.03 -1.25
N THR A 382 -13.54 8.13 -0.59
CA THR A 382 -13.02 6.87 -1.14
C THR A 382 -13.33 5.72 -0.20
N ILE A 383 -13.33 4.50 -0.74
CA ILE A 383 -13.61 3.28 0.02
C ILE A 383 -12.49 2.26 -0.13
N PHE A 384 -11.98 2.04 -1.36
CA PHE A 384 -11.08 0.94 -1.68
C PHE A 384 -9.67 1.39 -2.06
N ALA A 385 -8.69 0.69 -1.49
CA ALA A 385 -7.29 0.72 -1.88
C ALA A 385 -6.65 -0.64 -1.56
N ILE A 386 -5.72 -1.11 -2.38
CA ILE A 386 -5.05 -2.39 -2.16
C ILE A 386 -3.64 -2.16 -1.64
N ALA A 387 -3.45 -2.45 -0.34
CA ALA A 387 -2.17 -2.37 0.36
C ALA A 387 -1.31 -3.65 0.15
N PRO A 388 0.00 -3.62 0.49
CA PRO A 388 0.88 -4.77 0.33
C PRO A 388 0.55 -5.97 1.22
N THR A 389 -0.03 -5.77 2.39
CA THR A 389 -0.55 -6.76 3.36
C THR A 389 0.45 -7.82 3.85
N THR A 390 1.73 -7.56 3.84
CA THR A 390 2.77 -8.54 4.25
C THR A 390 2.55 -9.08 5.68
N SER A 391 2.31 -8.20 6.64
CA SER A 391 2.07 -8.60 8.04
C SER A 391 0.72 -9.30 8.22
N SER A 392 -0.31 -8.83 7.52
CA SER A 392 -1.67 -9.40 7.55
C SER A 392 -1.69 -10.83 7.01
N ALA A 393 -1.03 -11.07 5.89
CA ALA A 393 -0.91 -12.40 5.29
C ALA A 393 -0.25 -13.40 6.25
N PHE A 394 0.77 -12.96 6.99
CA PHE A 394 1.41 -13.78 8.00
C PHE A 394 0.48 -14.12 9.18
N ILE A 395 -0.26 -13.13 9.69
CA ILE A 395 -1.21 -13.33 10.81
C ILE A 395 -2.32 -14.31 10.42
N LEU A 396 -2.77 -14.29 9.17
CA LEU A 396 -3.84 -15.16 8.66
C LEU A 396 -3.37 -16.56 8.21
N GLY A 397 -2.19 -16.99 8.64
CA GLY A 397 -1.71 -18.34 8.36
C GLY A 397 -1.04 -18.54 7.01
N GLN A 398 -0.32 -17.53 6.53
CA GLN A 398 0.49 -17.59 5.30
C GLN A 398 -0.33 -17.59 3.99
N VAL A 399 -1.48 -16.93 3.97
CA VAL A 399 -2.20 -16.67 2.71
C VAL A 399 -1.37 -15.79 1.79
N SER A 400 -1.64 -15.81 0.49
CA SER A 400 -0.95 -14.94 -0.46
C SER A 400 -1.16 -13.47 -0.13
N GLN A 401 -0.10 -12.66 -0.32
CA GLN A 401 -0.14 -11.23 0.00
C GLN A 401 -0.94 -10.47 -1.05
N SER A 402 -1.80 -9.55 -0.60
CA SER A 402 -2.47 -8.63 -1.50
C SER A 402 -3.13 -9.36 -2.69
N ILE A 403 -2.85 -8.86 -3.88
CA ILE A 403 -3.27 -9.44 -5.17
C ILE A 403 -2.12 -10.18 -5.86
N GLU A 404 -1.00 -10.38 -5.17
CA GLU A 404 0.21 -10.98 -5.75
C GLU A 404 0.13 -12.50 -5.84
N PRO A 405 0.81 -13.08 -6.85
CA PRO A 405 1.14 -14.50 -6.81
C PRO A 405 2.03 -14.85 -5.61
N VAL A 406 1.95 -16.09 -5.15
CA VAL A 406 2.91 -16.59 -4.15
C VAL A 406 4.33 -16.59 -4.74
N TRP A 407 5.30 -16.21 -3.92
CA TRP A 407 6.70 -16.10 -4.35
C TRP A 407 7.39 -17.47 -4.45
N SER A 408 6.93 -18.43 -3.64
CA SER A 408 7.51 -19.77 -3.53
C SER A 408 6.49 -20.71 -2.91
N ASN A 409 6.42 -21.94 -3.39
CA ASN A 409 5.55 -22.97 -2.80
C ASN A 409 6.17 -23.63 -1.56
N ALA A 410 7.47 -23.45 -1.33
CA ALA A 410 8.15 -23.90 -0.12
C ALA A 410 9.37 -23.03 0.18
N TYR A 411 9.48 -22.54 1.40
CA TYR A 411 10.61 -21.72 1.83
C TYR A 411 10.87 -21.88 3.33
N VAL A 412 12.09 -21.52 3.76
CA VAL A 412 12.46 -21.53 5.17
C VAL A 412 12.28 -20.14 5.76
N LYS A 413 11.61 -20.07 6.90
CA LYS A 413 11.41 -18.84 7.65
C LYS A 413 12.00 -18.96 9.06
N ASP A 414 12.73 -17.95 9.46
CA ASP A 414 13.18 -17.81 10.85
C ASP A 414 12.04 -17.26 11.71
N VAL A 415 11.53 -18.08 12.61
CA VAL A 415 10.49 -17.71 13.58
C VAL A 415 11.04 -17.90 14.98
N ALA A 416 11.25 -16.81 15.70
CA ALA A 416 11.71 -16.84 17.10
C ALA A 416 12.94 -17.73 17.35
N LYS A 417 13.96 -17.67 16.46
CA LYS A 417 15.19 -18.48 16.47
C LYS A 417 15.03 -19.95 16.01
N LEU A 418 13.85 -20.32 15.54
CA LEU A 418 13.62 -21.63 14.91
C LEU A 418 13.49 -21.45 13.40
N LYS A 419 14.12 -22.32 12.63
CA LYS A 419 13.94 -22.43 11.18
C LYS A 419 12.76 -23.35 10.90
N VAL A 420 11.69 -22.79 10.37
CA VAL A 420 10.47 -23.54 10.01
C VAL A 420 10.33 -23.55 8.49
N THR A 421 10.09 -24.73 7.93
CA THR A 421 9.72 -24.83 6.51
C THR A 421 8.25 -24.49 6.35
N ILE A 422 7.96 -23.44 5.59
CA ILE A 422 6.61 -23.06 5.20
C ILE A 422 6.29 -23.74 3.88
N LYS A 423 5.14 -24.41 3.83
CA LYS A 423 4.66 -25.15 2.66
C LYS A 423 3.35 -24.53 2.18
N ASN A 424 3.13 -24.51 0.87
CA ASN A 424 1.84 -24.15 0.30
C ASN A 424 0.81 -25.25 0.61
N THR A 425 -0.19 -24.94 1.40
CA THR A 425 -1.20 -25.91 1.87
C THR A 425 -2.02 -26.51 0.73
N PHE A 426 -2.33 -25.74 -0.29
CA PHE A 426 -3.12 -26.22 -1.45
C PHE A 426 -2.31 -27.15 -2.35
N LEU A 427 -1.00 -26.92 -2.47
CA LEU A 427 -0.09 -27.87 -3.12
C LEU A 427 0.03 -29.15 -2.28
N GLU A 428 0.13 -29.01 -0.96
CA GLU A 428 0.21 -30.18 -0.07
C GLU A 428 -0.99 -31.11 -0.22
N GLU A 429 -2.21 -30.56 -0.35
CA GLU A 429 -3.42 -31.35 -0.64
C GLU A 429 -3.26 -32.22 -1.90
N ILE A 430 -2.78 -31.64 -2.99
CA ILE A 430 -2.53 -32.38 -4.25
C ILE A 430 -1.43 -33.43 -4.09
N LEU A 431 -0.36 -33.11 -3.38
CA LEU A 431 0.72 -34.07 -3.11
C LEU A 431 0.23 -35.24 -2.26
N VAL A 432 -0.67 -35.00 -1.30
CA VAL A 432 -1.32 -36.07 -0.53
C VAL A 432 -2.20 -36.93 -1.43
N GLU A 433 -3.04 -36.35 -2.28
CA GLU A 433 -3.90 -37.08 -3.23
C GLU A 433 -3.09 -38.00 -4.17
N LYS A 434 -1.86 -37.64 -4.46
CA LYS A 434 -0.95 -38.38 -5.38
C LYS A 434 0.05 -39.30 -4.67
N ASP A 435 -0.03 -39.45 -3.34
CA ASP A 435 0.97 -40.17 -2.52
C ASP A 435 2.40 -39.62 -2.71
N LYS A 436 2.53 -38.29 -2.92
CA LYS A 436 3.80 -37.56 -3.14
C LYS A 436 4.15 -36.57 -2.05
N ASN A 437 3.40 -36.53 -0.95
CA ASN A 437 3.69 -35.62 0.17
C ASN A 437 4.86 -36.13 1.02
N THR A 438 6.05 -36.09 0.46
CA THR A 438 7.28 -36.62 1.09
C THR A 438 8.31 -35.51 1.34
N LYS A 439 9.27 -35.78 2.24
CA LYS A 439 10.35 -34.81 2.51
C LYS A 439 11.21 -34.55 1.29
N GLU A 440 11.43 -35.58 0.46
CA GLU A 440 12.23 -35.53 -0.76
C GLU A 440 11.59 -34.61 -1.79
N VAL A 441 10.27 -34.70 -1.99
CA VAL A 441 9.52 -33.82 -2.90
C VAL A 441 9.58 -32.37 -2.42
N TRP A 442 9.35 -32.11 -1.14
CA TRP A 442 9.46 -30.76 -0.60
C TRP A 442 10.87 -30.19 -0.64
N SER A 443 11.89 -31.02 -0.44
CA SER A 443 13.30 -30.61 -0.62
C SER A 443 13.55 -30.22 -2.07
N SER A 444 13.11 -31.05 -3.02
CA SER A 444 13.23 -30.77 -4.44
C SER A 444 12.55 -29.45 -4.84
N ILE A 445 11.35 -29.17 -4.31
CA ILE A 445 10.66 -27.89 -4.55
C ILE A 445 11.51 -26.71 -4.03
N ARG A 446 12.06 -26.80 -2.84
CA ARG A 446 12.95 -25.75 -2.29
C ARG A 446 14.21 -25.55 -3.11
N ASP A 447 14.83 -26.66 -3.55
CA ASP A 447 16.05 -26.62 -4.36
C ASP A 447 15.82 -25.99 -5.76
N HIS A 448 14.55 -25.90 -6.19
CA HIS A 448 14.10 -25.21 -7.39
C HIS A 448 13.38 -23.87 -7.07
N ASP A 449 13.80 -23.17 -6.04
CA ASP A 449 13.26 -21.86 -5.62
C ASP A 449 11.73 -21.85 -5.39
N GLY A 450 11.18 -22.97 -4.98
CA GLY A 450 9.74 -23.13 -4.74
C GLY A 450 8.91 -23.46 -5.97
N SER A 451 9.54 -23.68 -7.12
CA SER A 451 8.88 -24.12 -8.34
C SER A 451 8.43 -25.57 -8.28
N VAL A 452 7.34 -25.87 -8.95
CA VAL A 452 6.84 -27.25 -9.17
C VAL A 452 6.98 -27.71 -10.63
N GLN A 453 7.56 -26.89 -11.51
CA GLN A 453 7.58 -27.15 -12.95
C GLN A 453 8.39 -28.41 -13.34
N HIS A 454 9.35 -28.82 -12.51
CA HIS A 454 10.17 -30.04 -12.70
C HIS A 454 9.51 -31.33 -12.21
N LEU A 455 8.34 -31.27 -11.59
CA LEU A 455 7.66 -32.44 -11.02
C LEU A 455 6.82 -33.15 -12.10
N ASP A 456 7.31 -34.25 -12.61
CA ASP A 456 6.70 -34.99 -13.74
C ASP A 456 5.32 -35.61 -13.42
N PHE A 457 5.03 -35.84 -12.14
CA PHE A 457 3.76 -36.42 -11.70
C PHE A 457 2.62 -35.39 -11.58
N LEU A 458 2.91 -34.09 -11.73
CA LEU A 458 1.89 -33.06 -11.82
C LEU A 458 1.45 -32.86 -13.27
N SER A 459 0.16 -32.70 -13.49
CA SER A 459 -0.39 -32.33 -14.80
C SER A 459 0.01 -30.92 -15.19
N ASP A 460 -0.07 -30.58 -16.48
CA ASP A 460 0.19 -29.23 -16.98
C ASP A 460 -0.71 -28.20 -16.32
N GLN A 461 -1.98 -28.53 -16.05
CA GLN A 461 -2.93 -27.66 -15.36
C GLN A 461 -2.50 -27.43 -13.90
N GLU A 462 -2.12 -28.48 -13.18
CA GLU A 462 -1.63 -28.36 -11.81
C GLU A 462 -0.36 -27.51 -11.74
N LYS A 463 0.57 -27.69 -12.69
CA LYS A 463 1.78 -26.85 -12.79
C LYS A 463 1.45 -25.39 -13.02
N LYS A 464 0.45 -25.06 -13.84
CA LYS A 464 -0.03 -23.66 -14.06
C LYS A 464 -0.63 -23.06 -12.80
N VAL A 465 -1.41 -23.82 -12.02
CA VAL A 465 -2.04 -23.38 -10.77
C VAL A 465 -0.99 -22.98 -9.74
N PHE A 466 0.12 -23.70 -9.68
CA PHE A 466 1.18 -23.49 -8.67
C PHE A 466 2.42 -22.77 -9.21
N ARG A 467 2.31 -22.06 -10.33
CA ARG A 467 3.36 -21.11 -10.74
C ARG A 467 3.64 -20.10 -9.66
N THR A 468 4.91 -19.83 -9.43
CA THR A 468 5.37 -18.78 -8.52
C THR A 468 5.39 -17.42 -9.22
N PHE A 469 5.48 -16.34 -8.47
CA PHE A 469 5.49 -14.99 -9.03
C PHE A 469 6.56 -14.77 -10.12
N PRO A 470 7.82 -15.24 -9.96
CA PRO A 470 8.82 -15.14 -11.02
C PRO A 470 8.51 -15.92 -12.30
N GLU A 471 7.65 -16.93 -12.22
CA GLU A 471 7.28 -17.78 -13.36
C GLU A 471 6.07 -17.28 -14.14
N MET A 472 5.37 -16.25 -13.60
CA MET A 472 4.17 -15.70 -14.23
C MET A 472 4.48 -14.65 -15.29
N ASP A 473 3.62 -14.59 -16.30
CA ASP A 473 3.61 -13.50 -17.26
C ASP A 473 3.17 -12.19 -16.58
N GLN A 474 4.10 -11.26 -16.45
CA GLN A 474 3.86 -9.98 -15.80
C GLN A 474 2.85 -9.11 -16.56
N ALA A 475 2.68 -9.31 -17.87
CA ALA A 475 1.66 -8.63 -18.64
C ALA A 475 0.25 -8.98 -18.15
N ILE A 476 0.01 -10.24 -17.78
CA ILE A 476 -1.28 -10.68 -17.24
C ILE A 476 -1.53 -10.10 -15.84
N ILE A 477 -0.49 -9.99 -15.00
CA ILE A 477 -0.57 -9.31 -13.70
C ILE A 477 -1.04 -7.86 -13.88
N ILE A 478 -0.47 -7.15 -14.85
CA ILE A 478 -0.83 -5.76 -15.19
C ILE A 478 -2.25 -5.69 -15.75
N GLU A 479 -2.64 -6.59 -16.64
CA GLU A 479 -3.99 -6.64 -17.20
C GLU A 479 -5.06 -6.86 -16.13
N GLN A 480 -4.83 -7.77 -15.20
CA GLN A 480 -5.75 -7.99 -14.08
C GLN A 480 -5.82 -6.78 -13.15
N ALA A 481 -4.70 -6.12 -12.86
CA ALA A 481 -4.67 -4.90 -12.08
C ALA A 481 -5.45 -3.76 -12.77
N ALA A 482 -5.27 -3.59 -14.08
CA ALA A 482 -5.99 -2.61 -14.88
C ALA A 482 -7.50 -2.89 -14.91
N ALA A 483 -7.89 -4.16 -15.06
CA ALA A 483 -9.30 -4.57 -15.10
C ALA A 483 -10.03 -4.28 -13.77
N ARG A 484 -9.38 -4.55 -12.62
CA ARG A 484 -9.98 -4.26 -11.31
C ARG A 484 -9.94 -2.77 -10.96
N GLN A 485 -9.03 -1.98 -11.55
CA GLN A 485 -8.86 -0.56 -11.25
C GLN A 485 -10.15 0.25 -11.48
N ALA A 486 -10.98 -0.12 -12.42
CA ALA A 486 -12.28 0.50 -12.68
C ALA A 486 -13.23 0.49 -11.47
N TYR A 487 -13.02 -0.43 -10.53
CA TYR A 487 -13.83 -0.64 -9.33
C TYR A 487 -13.13 -0.21 -8.04
N ILE A 488 -11.92 0.30 -8.14
CA ILE A 488 -11.10 0.77 -7.02
C ILE A 488 -10.90 2.27 -7.17
N ASP A 489 -11.45 3.03 -6.24
CA ASP A 489 -11.41 4.49 -6.29
C ASP A 489 -10.04 5.08 -5.96
N GLN A 490 -9.22 4.40 -5.20
CA GLN A 490 -7.81 4.75 -5.03
C GLN A 490 -6.91 3.87 -5.91
N GLY A 491 -5.80 3.36 -5.38
CA GLY A 491 -4.81 2.61 -6.15
C GLY A 491 -4.50 1.23 -5.59
N GLN A 492 -3.45 0.64 -6.14
CA GLN A 492 -2.97 -0.68 -5.82
C GLN A 492 -1.45 -0.63 -5.63
N SER A 493 -0.94 -1.26 -4.56
CA SER A 493 0.50 -1.48 -4.38
C SER A 493 0.93 -2.62 -5.31
N LEU A 494 1.11 -2.30 -6.60
CA LEU A 494 1.38 -3.27 -7.65
C LEU A 494 2.88 -3.51 -7.79
N ASN A 495 3.35 -4.66 -7.31
CA ASN A 495 4.69 -5.14 -7.53
C ASN A 495 4.84 -5.80 -8.90
N ILE A 496 6.03 -5.67 -9.48
CA ILE A 496 6.46 -6.38 -10.69
C ILE A 496 7.65 -7.26 -10.34
N MET A 497 7.64 -8.49 -10.83
CA MET A 497 8.74 -9.44 -10.69
C MET A 497 9.45 -9.59 -12.03
N VAL A 498 10.73 -9.27 -12.09
CA VAL A 498 11.54 -9.40 -13.30
C VAL A 498 12.56 -10.52 -13.11
N PRO A 499 12.42 -11.64 -13.82
CA PRO A 499 13.42 -12.71 -13.80
C PRO A 499 14.76 -12.26 -14.33
N PRO A 500 15.86 -12.98 -14.01
CA PRO A 500 17.18 -12.70 -14.59
C PRO A 500 17.16 -12.80 -16.11
N GLY A 501 17.83 -11.87 -16.80
CA GLY A 501 17.97 -11.88 -18.26
C GLY A 501 16.86 -11.21 -19.03
N VAL A 502 15.85 -10.64 -18.39
CA VAL A 502 14.83 -9.81 -19.06
C VAL A 502 15.48 -8.50 -19.54
N SER A 503 15.26 -8.16 -20.81
CA SER A 503 15.86 -6.97 -21.41
C SER A 503 15.22 -5.67 -20.88
N ALA A 504 15.98 -4.57 -20.87
CA ALA A 504 15.45 -3.26 -20.56
C ALA A 504 14.29 -2.85 -21.50
N LYS A 505 14.29 -3.34 -22.74
CA LYS A 505 13.22 -3.14 -23.71
C LYS A 505 11.92 -3.79 -23.24
N ASP A 506 11.98 -5.02 -22.75
CA ASP A 506 10.80 -5.76 -22.29
C ASP A 506 10.26 -5.15 -20.99
N ILE A 507 11.12 -4.71 -20.09
CA ILE A 507 10.74 -3.97 -18.87
C ILE A 507 10.04 -2.66 -19.25
N ASN A 508 10.61 -1.90 -20.19
CA ASN A 508 9.98 -0.69 -20.71
C ASN A 508 8.59 -0.97 -21.28
N GLN A 509 8.43 -2.06 -22.03
CA GLN A 509 7.13 -2.43 -22.60
C GLN A 509 6.11 -2.74 -21.51
N LEU A 510 6.50 -3.41 -20.41
CA LEU A 510 5.63 -3.63 -19.26
C LEU A 510 5.15 -2.31 -18.64
N TYR A 511 6.05 -1.33 -18.47
CA TYR A 511 5.70 -0.04 -17.89
C TYR A 511 4.79 0.78 -18.82
N LEU A 512 5.05 0.76 -20.12
CA LEU A 512 4.19 1.40 -21.13
C LEU A 512 2.80 0.75 -21.16
N ASN A 513 2.72 -0.57 -21.06
CA ASN A 513 1.46 -1.28 -21.00
C ASN A 513 0.66 -0.91 -19.74
N ALA A 514 1.31 -0.84 -18.58
CA ALA A 514 0.67 -0.41 -17.34
C ALA A 514 0.09 1.02 -17.47
N TRP A 515 0.89 1.96 -17.98
CA TRP A 515 0.44 3.33 -18.23
C TRP A 515 -0.76 3.38 -19.19
N LYS A 516 -0.66 2.72 -20.35
CA LYS A 516 -1.71 2.75 -21.39
C LYS A 516 -3.02 2.09 -20.94
N GLN A 517 -2.96 1.08 -20.08
CA GLN A 517 -4.14 0.37 -19.57
C GLN A 517 -4.81 1.05 -18.38
N GLY A 518 -4.28 2.16 -17.88
CA GLY A 518 -4.89 2.94 -16.81
C GLY A 518 -4.45 2.54 -15.39
N VAL A 519 -3.40 1.74 -15.25
CA VAL A 519 -2.78 1.48 -13.93
C VAL A 519 -2.29 2.79 -13.35
N LYS A 520 -2.60 3.05 -12.07
CA LYS A 520 -2.28 4.34 -11.44
C LYS A 520 -0.85 4.41 -10.94
N ALA A 521 -0.28 3.30 -10.45
CA ALA A 521 1.07 3.27 -9.90
C ALA A 521 1.75 1.91 -10.05
N LEU A 522 3.09 1.93 -10.10
CA LEU A 522 3.95 0.76 -9.97
C LEU A 522 4.76 0.91 -8.66
N TYR A 523 4.66 -0.09 -7.80
CA TYR A 523 5.36 -0.15 -6.52
C TYR A 523 6.78 -0.70 -6.72
N TYR A 524 7.22 -1.73 -6.00
CA TYR A 524 8.54 -2.31 -6.21
C TYR A 524 8.65 -3.05 -7.54
N GLN A 525 9.84 -2.98 -8.16
CA GLN A 525 10.30 -3.99 -9.08
C GLN A 525 11.23 -4.93 -8.34
N HIS A 526 10.87 -6.20 -8.27
CA HIS A 526 11.73 -7.24 -7.75
C HIS A 526 12.52 -7.85 -8.89
N SER A 527 13.85 -7.64 -8.86
CA SER A 527 14.77 -8.18 -9.85
C SER A 527 15.70 -9.18 -9.17
N MET A 528 15.83 -10.38 -9.72
CA MET A 528 16.85 -11.33 -9.29
C MET A 528 18.02 -11.28 -10.28
N ASN A 529 19.16 -10.71 -9.88
CA ASN A 529 20.38 -10.92 -10.63
C ASN A 529 21.00 -12.29 -10.30
N ALA A 530 21.90 -12.78 -11.16
CA ALA A 530 22.53 -14.09 -10.98
C ALA A 530 23.25 -14.24 -9.63
N ALA A 531 23.80 -13.16 -9.08
CA ALA A 531 24.47 -13.15 -7.78
C ALA A 531 23.46 -13.25 -6.62
N GLN A 532 22.33 -12.60 -6.72
CA GLN A 532 21.23 -12.69 -5.73
C GLN A 532 20.57 -14.07 -5.75
N ALA A 533 20.39 -14.66 -6.93
CA ALA A 533 19.92 -16.03 -7.09
C ALA A 533 20.88 -17.05 -6.42
N LEU A 534 22.19 -16.90 -6.66
CA LEU A 534 23.24 -17.71 -6.03
C LEU A 534 23.30 -17.51 -4.49
N THR A 535 23.09 -16.29 -4.01
CA THR A 535 23.07 -16.00 -2.57
C THR A 535 21.84 -16.60 -1.90
N ARG A 536 20.67 -16.55 -2.54
CA ARG A 536 19.46 -17.22 -2.06
C ARG A 536 19.65 -18.75 -2.02
N GLN A 537 20.23 -19.34 -3.06
CA GLN A 537 20.56 -20.77 -3.06
C GLN A 537 21.52 -21.17 -1.91
N LYS A 538 22.46 -20.29 -1.56
CA LYS A 538 23.38 -20.52 -0.42
C LYS A 538 22.71 -20.34 0.95
N LEU A 539 21.72 -19.47 1.07
CA LEU A 539 20.95 -19.27 2.30
C LEU A 539 19.87 -20.34 2.52
N THR A 540 19.53 -21.09 1.47
CA THR A 540 18.58 -22.22 1.52
C THR A 540 19.27 -23.57 1.74
N LYS A 541 20.60 -23.64 1.66
CA LYS A 541 21.42 -24.79 2.08
C LYS A 541 21.85 -24.66 3.54
#